data_42d442b7523060007172be647db09cf5
#
_entry.id   42d442b7523060007172be647db09cf5
#
_cell.length_a   1.000
_cell.length_b   1.000
_cell.length_c   1.000
_cell.angle_alpha   90.00
_cell.angle_beta   90.00
_cell.angle_gamma   90.00
#
_symmetry.space_group_name_H-M   'P 1'
#
loop_
_entity.id
_entity.type
_entity.pdbx_description
1 polymer ?
#
loop_
_entity_poly.entity_id
_entity_poly.type
_entity_poly.pdbx_seq_one_letter_code
_entity_poly.pdbx_strand_id
1 'polypeptide(L)'
;MKIPTRKQMARLAAIVGAIALVAVTATTSSTAAPRTHTGFAKIRLAFSTWNGYAGLVIGVKSGMFKKAGLDVQYSVIEDPVERFNALKAGSLDAIATTPDTFARTYARGIKTVQVLGLDASVGGDGIVADKKITNVKQLKGQKVAVSAGSTSQWFLAYVLSVNHLSLKDVKQVDLTSGDAGAAFAAGRVPVAVTWQPWLDRTKKNPNGHVLVSSKQYPTIITDQVGFTPSFIKDHPETVQAFVKAYGAVIDYTKSNPDKAFGYATKYLGQPVSAIKATLKEVPLWTLRQSRAYYGTSAKHGQIYAIFTKAGQFWKTIGEISSVPSPNGAIDPSFLTKA
;
A
#
# COMPACT_ATOMS: atom_id res chain seq x y z
N MET A 1 49.70 22.29 53.09
CA MET A 1 49.82 22.87 51.75
C MET A 1 48.98 24.13 51.75
N LYS A 2 49.59 25.31 51.80
CA LYS A 2 48.94 26.60 52.06
C LYS A 2 48.43 27.19 50.72
N ILE A 3 47.16 27.57 50.66
CA ILE A 3 46.51 28.23 49.53
C ILE A 3 47.07 29.68 49.46
N PRO A 4 47.52 30.16 48.30
CA PRO A 4 47.98 31.53 48.15
C PRO A 4 46.84 32.52 48.10
N THR A 5 47.00 33.67 48.79
CA THR A 5 46.04 34.71 48.96
C THR A 5 45.95 35.65 47.75
N ARG A 6 44.79 36.30 47.62
CA ARG A 6 44.30 37.16 46.55
C ARG A 6 45.20 38.38 46.18
N LYS A 7 46.35 38.57 46.86
CA LYS A 7 47.27 39.73 46.65
C LYS A 7 48.46 39.41 45.73
N GLN A 8 48.62 38.16 45.28
CA GLN A 8 49.78 37.79 44.40
C GLN A 8 49.42 37.69 42.89
N MET A 9 48.19 37.95 42.51
CA MET A 9 47.72 37.94 41.12
C MET A 9 47.63 39.32 40.45
N ALA A 10 48.16 40.36 41.06
CA ALA A 10 48.01 41.76 40.58
C ALA A 10 49.31 42.39 40.02
N ARG A 11 50.31 41.64 39.61
CA ARG A 11 51.59 42.20 39.09
C ARG A 11 52.11 41.49 37.82
N LEU A 12 51.25 41.16 36.89
CA LEU A 12 51.67 40.75 35.52
C LEU A 12 50.68 41.25 34.49
N ALA A 13 50.52 42.56 34.43
CA ALA A 13 49.85 43.26 33.37
C ALA A 13 50.66 44.52 33.07
N ALA A 14 51.49 44.49 32.08
CA ALA A 14 51.90 45.61 31.25
C ALA A 14 53.21 45.26 30.47
N ILE A 15 53.08 44.71 29.29
CA ILE A 15 53.89 45.17 28.14
C ILE A 15 53.03 44.96 26.91
N VAL A 16 52.70 46.08 26.32
CA VAL A 16 51.86 46.28 25.18
C VAL A 16 52.64 45.94 23.91
N GLY A 17 52.05 45.12 23.05
CA GLY A 17 52.41 45.03 21.64
C GLY A 17 51.16 45.24 20.82
N ALA A 18 50.98 46.40 20.25
CA ALA A 18 49.93 46.72 19.28
C ALA A 18 50.19 45.97 17.99
N ILE A 19 49.46 44.88 17.75
CA ILE A 19 49.35 44.27 16.43
C ILE A 19 47.90 44.47 15.98
N ALA A 20 47.70 45.26 14.93
CA ALA A 20 46.43 45.44 14.30
C ALA A 20 45.98 44.13 13.66
N LEU A 21 44.99 43.48 14.27
CA LEU A 21 44.38 42.26 13.75
C LEU A 21 43.29 42.71 12.75
N VAL A 22 43.60 42.68 11.46
CA VAL A 22 42.57 42.74 10.39
C VAL A 22 41.76 41.44 10.49
N ALA A 23 40.60 41.53 11.09
CA ALA A 23 39.64 40.44 11.11
C ALA A 23 39.05 40.31 9.69
N VAL A 24 39.65 39.48 8.86
CA VAL A 24 39.00 38.95 7.67
C VAL A 24 37.92 37.97 8.14
N THR A 25 36.67 38.43 8.20
CA THR A 25 35.51 37.53 8.35
C THR A 25 35.37 36.74 7.06
N ALA A 26 36.06 35.62 6.97
CA ALA A 26 35.73 34.58 6.00
C ALA A 26 34.37 34.01 6.38
N THR A 27 33.30 34.51 5.75
CA THR A 27 32.02 33.82 5.70
C THR A 27 32.24 32.52 4.94
N THR A 28 32.57 31.45 5.64
CA THR A 28 32.50 30.11 5.07
C THR A 28 31.01 29.82 4.85
N SER A 29 30.53 30.16 3.66
CA SER A 29 29.32 29.56 3.12
C SER A 29 29.60 28.08 3.03
N SER A 30 29.15 27.33 4.03
CA SER A 30 29.11 25.86 3.99
C SER A 30 28.12 25.50 2.89
N THR A 31 28.60 25.48 1.64
CA THR A 31 27.93 24.74 0.59
C THR A 31 28.04 23.28 1.01
N ALA A 32 26.96 22.74 1.60
CA ALA A 32 26.84 21.31 1.79
C ALA A 32 27.12 20.67 0.42
N ALA A 33 28.26 19.98 0.32
CA ALA A 33 28.58 19.23 -0.88
C ALA A 33 27.39 18.34 -1.21
N PRO A 34 26.93 18.29 -2.47
CA PRO A 34 25.87 17.39 -2.85
C PRO A 34 26.31 15.99 -2.43
N ARG A 35 25.51 15.35 -1.57
CA ARG A 35 25.72 13.93 -1.21
C ARG A 35 25.60 13.16 -2.53
N THR A 36 26.72 12.77 -3.08
CA THR A 36 26.77 11.81 -4.18
C THR A 36 26.32 10.46 -3.61
N HIS A 37 25.01 10.24 -3.58
CA HIS A 37 24.47 8.90 -3.36
C HIS A 37 24.90 8.06 -4.56
N THR A 38 25.87 7.19 -4.39
CA THR A 38 26.37 6.26 -5.40
C THR A 38 25.38 5.10 -5.68
N GLY A 39 24.13 5.21 -5.25
CA GLY A 39 23.05 4.25 -5.47
C GLY A 39 21.72 4.73 -4.89
N PHE A 40 20.64 4.09 -5.35
CA PHE A 40 19.31 4.34 -4.79
C PHE A 40 19.18 3.79 -3.36
N ALA A 41 18.32 4.43 -2.56
CA ALA A 41 17.99 3.95 -1.23
C ALA A 41 17.29 2.57 -1.30
N LYS A 42 17.50 1.75 -0.27
CA LYS A 42 16.79 0.50 -0.09
C LYS A 42 15.30 0.76 0.14
N ILE A 43 14.43 -0.02 -0.51
CA ILE A 43 12.97 0.05 -0.34
C ILE A 43 12.51 -1.20 0.43
N ARG A 44 11.94 -1.02 1.62
CA ARG A 44 11.27 -2.06 2.41
C ARG A 44 9.77 -1.95 2.18
N LEU A 45 9.23 -2.88 1.40
CA LEU A 45 7.84 -2.90 0.94
C LEU A 45 7.07 -4.04 1.59
N ALA A 46 5.83 -3.84 2.01
CA ALA A 46 4.96 -4.92 2.45
C ALA A 46 3.61 -4.92 1.74
N PHE A 47 3.05 -6.12 1.59
CA PHE A 47 1.72 -6.37 1.02
C PHE A 47 1.20 -7.74 1.49
N SER A 48 -0.10 -8.01 1.28
CA SER A 48 -0.72 -9.33 1.50
C SER A 48 -0.59 -10.23 0.27
N THR A 49 -1.01 -11.48 0.38
CA THR A 49 -1.14 -12.35 -0.79
C THR A 49 -2.32 -11.90 -1.66
N TRP A 50 -2.02 -11.41 -2.86
CA TRP A 50 -2.96 -10.93 -3.87
C TRP A 50 -2.39 -11.09 -5.28
N ASN A 51 -3.19 -11.56 -6.24
CA ASN A 51 -2.71 -11.78 -7.61
C ASN A 51 -2.20 -10.49 -8.28
N GLY A 52 -2.77 -9.34 -7.96
CA GLY A 52 -2.36 -8.04 -8.50
C GLY A 52 -0.96 -7.62 -8.09
N TYR A 53 -0.41 -8.13 -6.98
CA TYR A 53 0.95 -7.84 -6.56
C TYR A 53 2.01 -8.73 -7.24
N ALA A 54 1.60 -9.61 -8.15
CA ALA A 54 2.54 -10.45 -8.90
C ALA A 54 3.63 -9.63 -9.59
N GLY A 55 3.31 -8.44 -10.14
CA GLY A 55 4.28 -7.56 -10.77
C GLY A 55 5.42 -7.12 -9.84
N LEU A 56 5.12 -6.83 -8.57
CA LEU A 56 6.12 -6.48 -7.55
C LEU A 56 7.06 -7.65 -7.27
N VAL A 57 6.50 -8.85 -7.10
CA VAL A 57 7.26 -10.09 -6.87
C VAL A 57 8.13 -10.44 -8.09
N ILE A 58 7.58 -10.32 -9.29
CA ILE A 58 8.31 -10.54 -10.55
C ILE A 58 9.51 -9.59 -10.62
N GLY A 59 9.32 -8.29 -10.34
CA GLY A 59 10.39 -7.29 -10.37
C GLY A 59 11.56 -7.63 -9.45
N VAL A 60 11.28 -8.11 -8.23
CA VAL A 60 12.30 -8.56 -7.28
C VAL A 60 12.94 -9.88 -7.70
N LYS A 61 12.14 -10.91 -7.95
CA LYS A 61 12.62 -12.29 -8.19
C LYS A 61 13.32 -12.48 -9.54
N SER A 62 12.94 -11.72 -10.57
CA SER A 62 13.63 -11.70 -11.86
C SER A 62 14.93 -10.88 -11.84
N GLY A 63 15.17 -10.12 -10.78
CA GLY A 63 16.27 -9.17 -10.66
C GLY A 63 16.11 -7.90 -11.49
N MET A 64 14.92 -7.60 -12.03
CA MET A 64 14.71 -6.40 -12.85
C MET A 64 14.86 -5.11 -12.03
N PHE A 65 14.36 -5.06 -10.80
CA PHE A 65 14.61 -3.92 -9.91
C PHE A 65 16.10 -3.74 -9.64
N LYS A 66 16.83 -4.83 -9.35
CA LYS A 66 18.28 -4.80 -9.13
C LYS A 66 19.04 -4.29 -10.37
N LYS A 67 18.64 -4.71 -11.58
CA LYS A 67 19.22 -4.20 -12.84
C LYS A 67 18.95 -2.71 -13.05
N ALA A 68 17.86 -2.19 -12.51
CA ALA A 68 17.56 -0.75 -12.48
C ALA A 68 18.26 0.00 -11.33
N GLY A 69 19.18 -0.64 -10.61
CA GLY A 69 19.93 -0.06 -9.49
C GLY A 69 19.18 -0.06 -8.16
N LEU A 70 17.99 -0.66 -8.07
CA LEU A 70 17.12 -0.63 -6.90
C LEU A 70 17.30 -1.87 -6.01
N ASP A 71 17.47 -1.68 -4.69
CA ASP A 71 17.36 -2.73 -3.67
C ASP A 71 15.93 -2.73 -3.11
N VAL A 72 15.04 -3.50 -3.75
CA VAL A 72 13.65 -3.67 -3.29
C VAL A 72 13.53 -4.98 -2.53
N GLN A 73 13.18 -4.88 -1.24
CA GLN A 73 12.88 -6.02 -0.38
C GLN A 73 11.40 -6.01 -0.03
N TYR A 74 10.76 -7.17 -0.04
CA TYR A 74 9.35 -7.25 0.32
C TYR A 74 9.09 -8.27 1.43
N SER A 75 8.05 -7.99 2.21
CA SER A 75 7.46 -8.88 3.20
C SER A 75 5.99 -9.12 2.88
N VAL A 76 5.53 -10.36 3.05
CA VAL A 76 4.11 -10.68 2.98
C VAL A 76 3.57 -10.65 4.40
N ILE A 77 2.67 -9.71 4.69
CA ILE A 77 2.03 -9.51 5.98
C ILE A 77 0.52 -9.48 5.72
N GLU A 78 -0.18 -10.54 6.10
CA GLU A 78 -1.61 -10.71 5.77
C GLU A 78 -2.50 -9.77 6.58
N ASP A 79 -2.20 -9.58 7.86
CA ASP A 79 -2.96 -8.68 8.73
C ASP A 79 -2.67 -7.20 8.38
N PRO A 80 -3.71 -6.41 8.02
CA PRO A 80 -3.52 -4.99 7.67
C PRO A 80 -3.07 -4.14 8.86
N VAL A 81 -3.46 -4.51 10.10
CA VAL A 81 -3.06 -3.77 11.32
C VAL A 81 -1.58 -3.95 11.58
N GLU A 82 -1.07 -5.18 11.51
CA GLU A 82 0.36 -5.48 11.64
C GLU A 82 1.17 -4.76 10.58
N ARG A 83 0.71 -4.77 9.32
CA ARG A 83 1.39 -4.13 8.19
C ARG A 83 1.53 -2.62 8.38
N PHE A 84 0.46 -1.95 8.82
CA PHE A 84 0.51 -0.50 9.09
C PHE A 84 1.25 -0.16 10.39
N ASN A 85 1.24 -1.02 11.40
CA ASN A 85 2.07 -0.86 12.60
C ASN A 85 3.56 -0.95 12.26
N ALA A 86 3.96 -1.88 11.39
CA ALA A 86 5.35 -1.99 10.91
C ALA A 86 5.78 -0.73 10.13
N LEU A 87 4.88 -0.14 9.31
CA LEU A 87 5.12 1.13 8.64
C LEU A 87 5.30 2.27 9.63
N LYS A 88 4.39 2.40 10.62
CA LYS A 88 4.46 3.41 11.69
C LYS A 88 5.72 3.31 12.53
N ALA A 89 6.20 2.09 12.78
CA ALA A 89 7.44 1.82 13.51
C ALA A 89 8.72 2.09 12.68
N GLY A 90 8.60 2.49 11.40
CA GLY A 90 9.75 2.72 10.53
C GLY A 90 10.45 1.45 10.04
N SER A 91 9.83 0.27 10.22
CA SER A 91 10.34 -1.00 9.70
C SER A 91 10.07 -1.17 8.20
N LEU A 92 9.15 -0.40 7.65
CA LEU A 92 8.76 -0.35 6.23
C LEU A 92 8.85 1.08 5.71
N ASP A 93 9.11 1.20 4.40
CA ASP A 93 9.15 2.47 3.66
C ASP A 93 7.90 2.64 2.80
N ALA A 94 7.32 1.51 2.37
CA ALA A 94 6.17 1.47 1.48
C ALA A 94 5.23 0.30 1.79
N ILE A 95 3.97 0.46 1.38
CA ILE A 95 2.94 -0.58 1.43
C ILE A 95 2.21 -0.63 0.08
N ALA A 96 1.85 -1.84 -0.38
CA ALA A 96 0.85 -1.98 -1.43
C ALA A 96 -0.49 -2.40 -0.79
N THR A 97 -1.54 -1.62 -1.11
CA THR A 97 -2.93 -1.85 -0.69
C THR A 97 -3.87 -0.92 -1.48
N THR A 98 -5.12 -0.85 -1.10
CA THR A 98 -6.19 -0.12 -1.79
C THR A 98 -6.43 1.29 -1.23
N PRO A 99 -6.99 2.23 -2.01
CA PRO A 99 -7.26 3.59 -1.58
C PRO A 99 -8.18 3.70 -0.35
N ASP A 100 -9.09 2.75 -0.16
CA ASP A 100 -9.95 2.71 1.03
C ASP A 100 -9.16 2.46 2.29
N THR A 101 -8.25 1.50 2.26
CA THR A 101 -7.35 1.20 3.38
C THR A 101 -6.40 2.37 3.64
N PHE A 102 -5.84 3.00 2.59
CA PHE A 102 -5.03 4.20 2.74
C PHE A 102 -5.82 5.36 3.36
N ALA A 103 -7.08 5.60 2.95
CA ALA A 103 -7.91 6.64 3.52
C ALA A 103 -8.15 6.43 5.03
N ARG A 104 -8.48 5.19 5.42
CA ARG A 104 -8.69 4.83 6.83
C ARG A 104 -7.44 5.05 7.67
N THR A 105 -6.30 4.55 7.23
CA THR A 105 -5.04 4.64 7.99
C THR A 105 -4.47 6.06 8.00
N TYR A 106 -4.62 6.79 6.89
CA TYR A 106 -4.24 8.19 6.80
C TYR A 106 -4.99 9.05 7.82
N ALA A 107 -6.31 8.84 7.96
CA ALA A 107 -7.13 9.52 8.98
C ALA A 107 -6.71 9.16 10.42
N ARG A 108 -6.17 7.97 10.64
CA ARG A 108 -5.63 7.50 11.92
C ARG A 108 -4.18 7.94 12.17
N GLY A 109 -3.64 8.85 11.37
CA GLY A 109 -2.31 9.43 11.55
C GLY A 109 -1.16 8.65 10.92
N ILE A 110 -1.40 7.51 10.26
CA ILE A 110 -0.38 6.78 9.52
C ILE A 110 -0.36 7.31 8.08
N LYS A 111 0.47 8.32 7.85
CA LYS A 111 0.53 9.04 6.57
C LYS A 111 1.29 8.25 5.53
N THR A 112 0.69 8.15 4.33
CA THR A 112 1.28 7.57 3.14
C THR A 112 0.91 8.41 1.93
N VAL A 113 1.76 8.39 0.90
CA VAL A 113 1.49 9.05 -0.38
C VAL A 113 1.48 8.00 -1.47
N GLN A 114 0.33 7.83 -2.11
CA GLN A 114 0.12 6.88 -3.19
C GLN A 114 0.73 7.42 -4.48
N VAL A 115 1.62 6.66 -5.13
CA VAL A 115 2.41 7.11 -6.28
C VAL A 115 2.26 6.23 -7.52
N LEU A 116 1.69 5.02 -7.38
CA LEU A 116 1.62 4.03 -8.46
C LEU A 116 0.39 3.14 -8.29
N GLY A 117 -0.44 3.02 -9.34
CA GLY A 117 -1.52 2.03 -9.43
C GLY A 117 -1.01 0.74 -10.06
N LEU A 118 -1.41 -0.39 -9.50
CA LEU A 118 -0.91 -1.72 -9.86
C LEU A 118 -1.90 -2.53 -10.69
N ASP A 119 -3.18 -2.48 -10.32
CA ASP A 119 -4.26 -3.29 -10.90
C ASP A 119 -5.65 -2.76 -10.51
N ALA A 120 -6.67 -3.43 -11.03
CA ALA A 120 -8.05 -3.29 -10.58
C ALA A 120 -8.66 -4.67 -10.36
N SER A 121 -9.51 -4.78 -9.36
CA SER A 121 -10.32 -5.97 -9.13
C SER A 121 -11.63 -5.86 -9.93
N VAL A 122 -11.79 -6.73 -10.92
CA VAL A 122 -12.98 -6.84 -11.77
C VAL A 122 -13.57 -8.27 -11.72
N GLY A 123 -13.60 -8.82 -10.51
CA GLY A 123 -14.02 -10.19 -10.20
C GLY A 123 -13.09 -10.90 -9.21
N GLY A 124 -11.94 -10.29 -8.89
CA GLY A 124 -10.94 -10.87 -7.99
C GLY A 124 -11.28 -10.80 -6.51
N ASP A 125 -12.22 -9.96 -6.10
CA ASP A 125 -12.81 -9.93 -4.77
C ASP A 125 -14.24 -10.46 -4.80
N GLY A 126 -14.66 -11.17 -3.76
CA GLY A 126 -16.00 -11.74 -3.72
C GLY A 126 -16.55 -11.99 -2.32
N ILE A 127 -17.88 -11.94 -2.23
CA ILE A 127 -18.68 -12.46 -1.15
C ILE A 127 -19.15 -13.85 -1.59
N VAL A 128 -18.70 -14.88 -0.90
CA VAL A 128 -19.14 -16.25 -1.09
C VAL A 128 -20.16 -16.62 -0.04
N ALA A 129 -21.16 -17.39 -0.41
CA ALA A 129 -22.26 -17.77 0.47
C ALA A 129 -22.73 -19.20 0.22
N ASP A 130 -23.40 -19.80 1.21
CA ASP A 130 -24.15 -21.05 1.01
C ASP A 130 -25.17 -20.87 -0.10
N LYS A 131 -25.40 -21.89 -0.94
CA LYS A 131 -26.33 -21.85 -2.08
C LYS A 131 -27.76 -21.44 -1.73
N LYS A 132 -28.21 -21.66 -0.48
CA LYS A 132 -29.52 -21.19 0.02
C LYS A 132 -29.61 -19.67 0.18
N ILE A 133 -28.47 -18.96 0.23
CA ILE A 133 -28.39 -17.50 0.30
C ILE A 133 -28.21 -16.99 -1.13
N THR A 134 -29.28 -16.58 -1.76
CA THR A 134 -29.32 -16.25 -3.21
C THR A 134 -29.27 -14.76 -3.51
N ASN A 135 -29.38 -13.91 -2.49
CA ASN A 135 -29.31 -12.45 -2.64
C ASN A 135 -28.73 -11.79 -1.38
N VAL A 136 -28.26 -10.56 -1.52
CA VAL A 136 -27.58 -9.80 -0.46
C VAL A 136 -28.47 -9.55 0.76
N LYS A 137 -29.78 -9.36 0.57
CA LYS A 137 -30.72 -9.10 1.70
C LYS A 137 -30.77 -10.27 2.69
N GLN A 138 -30.51 -11.49 2.23
CA GLN A 138 -30.46 -12.70 3.08
C GLN A 138 -29.19 -12.79 3.93
N LEU A 139 -28.24 -11.88 3.75
CA LEU A 139 -27.07 -11.76 4.65
C LEU A 139 -27.46 -11.24 6.04
N LYS A 140 -28.65 -10.62 6.18
CA LYS A 140 -29.12 -10.12 7.48
C LYS A 140 -29.16 -11.24 8.51
N GLY A 141 -28.49 -11.00 9.65
CA GLY A 141 -28.35 -11.95 10.75
C GLY A 141 -27.32 -13.08 10.54
N GLN A 142 -26.75 -13.21 9.35
CA GLN A 142 -25.77 -14.26 9.05
C GLN A 142 -24.42 -13.99 9.71
N LYS A 143 -23.67 -15.08 10.01
CA LYS A 143 -22.24 -15.00 10.33
C LYS A 143 -21.45 -14.80 9.04
N VAL A 144 -20.66 -13.73 8.97
CA VAL A 144 -19.83 -13.38 7.81
C VAL A 144 -18.37 -13.33 8.25
N ALA A 145 -17.54 -14.24 7.76
CA ALA A 145 -16.11 -14.20 7.98
C ALA A 145 -15.51 -13.10 7.08
N VAL A 146 -14.81 -12.13 7.67
CA VAL A 146 -14.25 -10.97 6.98
C VAL A 146 -13.10 -10.39 7.79
N SER A 147 -12.04 -9.94 7.13
CA SER A 147 -10.91 -9.29 7.80
C SER A 147 -11.27 -7.85 8.16
N ALA A 148 -11.23 -7.54 9.45
CA ALA A 148 -11.55 -6.21 9.96
C ALA A 148 -10.55 -5.15 9.47
N GLY A 149 -11.04 -3.97 9.09
CA GLY A 149 -10.21 -2.85 8.61
C GLY A 149 -9.53 -3.08 7.27
N SER A 150 -9.91 -4.12 6.53
CA SER A 150 -9.37 -4.47 5.22
C SER A 150 -10.30 -4.08 4.07
N THR A 151 -9.80 -4.22 2.85
CA THR A 151 -10.58 -4.10 1.61
C THR A 151 -11.78 -5.03 1.58
N SER A 152 -11.68 -6.25 2.16
CA SER A 152 -12.83 -7.16 2.28
C SER A 152 -13.95 -6.57 3.11
N GLN A 153 -13.66 -5.91 4.23
CA GLN A 153 -14.69 -5.24 5.04
C GLN A 153 -15.28 -4.03 4.31
N TRP A 154 -14.45 -3.24 3.63
CA TRP A 154 -14.90 -2.15 2.75
C TRP A 154 -15.85 -2.67 1.68
N PHE A 155 -15.48 -3.75 0.97
CA PHE A 155 -16.30 -4.36 -0.07
C PHE A 155 -17.64 -4.87 0.47
N LEU A 156 -17.61 -5.62 1.57
CA LEU A 156 -18.83 -6.08 2.26
C LEU A 156 -19.75 -4.92 2.58
N ALA A 157 -19.22 -3.92 3.23
CA ALA A 157 -19.98 -2.77 3.68
C ALA A 157 -20.57 -1.97 2.51
N TYR A 158 -19.80 -1.81 1.42
CA TYR A 158 -20.29 -1.19 0.21
C TYR A 158 -21.44 -1.99 -0.40
N VAL A 159 -21.29 -3.30 -0.56
CA VAL A 159 -22.34 -4.19 -1.11
C VAL A 159 -23.60 -4.17 -0.22
N LEU A 160 -23.45 -4.21 1.10
CA LEU A 160 -24.55 -4.08 2.03
C LEU A 160 -25.26 -2.73 1.86
N SER A 161 -24.51 -1.62 1.77
CA SER A 161 -25.08 -0.27 1.70
C SER A 161 -25.94 -0.05 0.44
N VAL A 162 -25.50 -0.53 -0.72
CA VAL A 162 -26.27 -0.43 -1.97
C VAL A 162 -27.49 -1.34 -1.99
N ASN A 163 -27.60 -2.26 -1.02
CA ASN A 163 -28.76 -3.11 -0.79
C ASN A 163 -29.58 -2.70 0.45
N HIS A 164 -29.38 -1.47 0.96
CA HIS A 164 -30.07 -0.89 2.13
C HIS A 164 -29.83 -1.65 3.43
N LEU A 165 -28.66 -2.28 3.57
CA LEU A 165 -28.16 -2.92 4.77
C LEU A 165 -26.87 -2.23 5.26
N SER A 166 -26.41 -2.61 6.44
CA SER A 166 -25.18 -2.11 7.06
C SER A 166 -24.38 -3.25 7.68
N LEU A 167 -23.15 -2.98 8.12
CA LEU A 167 -22.34 -3.95 8.87
C LEU A 167 -23.00 -4.38 10.19
N LYS A 168 -23.93 -3.58 10.74
CA LYS A 168 -24.70 -3.93 11.95
C LYS A 168 -25.75 -5.02 11.69
N ASP A 169 -26.14 -5.22 10.43
CA ASP A 169 -27.12 -6.23 10.05
C ASP A 169 -26.51 -7.64 9.90
N VAL A 170 -25.17 -7.78 10.00
CA VAL A 170 -24.47 -9.06 9.90
C VAL A 170 -23.62 -9.31 11.14
N LYS A 171 -23.36 -10.60 11.45
CA LYS A 171 -22.48 -11.00 12.55
C LYS A 171 -21.07 -11.23 11.99
N GLN A 172 -20.21 -10.21 12.08
CA GLN A 172 -18.85 -10.32 11.57
C GLN A 172 -18.01 -11.27 12.43
N VAL A 173 -17.25 -12.15 11.77
CA VAL A 173 -16.21 -13.00 12.38
C VAL A 173 -14.89 -12.53 11.78
N ASP A 174 -14.04 -11.94 12.60
CA ASP A 174 -12.75 -11.40 12.15
C ASP A 174 -11.75 -12.52 11.87
N LEU A 175 -11.42 -12.70 10.61
CA LEU A 175 -10.44 -13.66 10.10
C LEU A 175 -9.67 -13.01 8.95
N THR A 176 -8.39 -13.33 8.78
CA THR A 176 -7.67 -12.93 7.57
C THR A 176 -8.41 -13.40 6.33
N SER A 177 -8.24 -12.73 5.18
CA SER A 177 -8.98 -13.12 3.96
C SER A 177 -8.68 -14.55 3.51
N GLY A 178 -7.46 -15.05 3.77
CA GLY A 178 -7.10 -16.44 3.54
C GLY A 178 -7.85 -17.39 4.45
N ASP A 179 -7.91 -17.10 5.74
CA ASP A 179 -8.61 -17.90 6.74
C ASP A 179 -10.13 -17.85 6.56
N ALA A 180 -10.69 -16.70 6.18
CA ALA A 180 -12.11 -16.55 5.84
C ALA A 180 -12.49 -17.46 4.66
N GLY A 181 -11.69 -17.43 3.57
CA GLY A 181 -11.87 -18.34 2.44
C GLY A 181 -11.72 -19.81 2.81
N ALA A 182 -10.76 -20.15 3.66
CA ALA A 182 -10.57 -21.53 4.15
C ALA A 182 -11.70 -22.00 5.06
N ALA A 183 -12.19 -21.14 5.96
CA ALA A 183 -13.33 -21.44 6.82
C ALA A 183 -14.60 -21.71 6.01
N PHE A 184 -14.85 -20.91 4.95
CA PHE A 184 -15.97 -21.13 4.05
C PHE A 184 -15.80 -22.43 3.23
N ALA A 185 -14.61 -22.67 2.69
CA ALA A 185 -14.32 -23.89 1.92
C ALA A 185 -14.55 -25.16 2.76
N ALA A 186 -14.31 -25.08 4.07
CA ALA A 186 -14.53 -26.16 5.03
C ALA A 186 -15.99 -26.22 5.59
N GLY A 187 -16.90 -25.34 5.14
CA GLY A 187 -18.28 -25.28 5.62
C GLY A 187 -18.45 -24.78 7.07
N ARG A 188 -17.43 -24.10 7.64
CA ARG A 188 -17.47 -23.61 9.04
C ARG A 188 -18.23 -22.30 9.19
N VAL A 189 -18.37 -21.55 8.14
CA VAL A 189 -19.13 -20.29 8.08
C VAL A 189 -20.04 -20.29 6.86
N PRO A 190 -21.26 -19.75 6.95
CA PRO A 190 -22.20 -19.72 5.83
C PRO A 190 -21.83 -18.64 4.78
N VAL A 191 -21.04 -17.64 5.16
CA VAL A 191 -20.64 -16.53 4.30
C VAL A 191 -19.21 -16.13 4.61
N ALA A 192 -18.43 -15.81 3.57
CA ALA A 192 -17.11 -15.20 3.73
C ALA A 192 -16.87 -14.13 2.67
N VAL A 193 -16.01 -13.18 2.99
CA VAL A 193 -15.50 -12.19 2.05
C VAL A 193 -14.00 -12.40 1.88
N THR A 194 -13.57 -12.61 0.65
CA THR A 194 -12.18 -12.92 0.35
C THR A 194 -11.83 -12.49 -1.07
N TRP A 195 -10.57 -12.66 -1.45
CA TRP A 195 -10.03 -12.29 -2.76
C TRP A 195 -9.14 -13.40 -3.35
N GLN A 196 -8.71 -13.24 -4.60
CA GLN A 196 -7.80 -14.17 -5.29
C GLN A 196 -6.39 -14.16 -4.63
N PRO A 197 -5.78 -15.33 -4.39
CA PRO A 197 -6.18 -16.66 -4.86
C PRO A 197 -7.16 -17.43 -3.96
N TRP A 198 -7.52 -16.88 -2.82
CA TRP A 198 -8.36 -17.53 -1.82
C TRP A 198 -9.78 -17.73 -2.32
N LEU A 199 -10.31 -16.77 -3.12
CA LEU A 199 -11.65 -16.86 -3.70
C LEU A 199 -11.84 -18.13 -4.54
N ASP A 200 -10.86 -18.50 -5.34
CA ASP A 200 -10.92 -19.75 -6.11
C ASP A 200 -10.92 -21.00 -5.22
N ARG A 201 -10.26 -20.94 -4.07
CA ARG A 201 -10.24 -22.06 -3.13
C ARG A 201 -11.60 -22.33 -2.48
N THR A 202 -12.49 -21.32 -2.42
CA THR A 202 -13.86 -21.47 -1.89
C THR A 202 -14.72 -22.37 -2.76
N LYS A 203 -14.37 -22.58 -4.04
CA LYS A 203 -15.03 -23.52 -4.95
C LYS A 203 -14.98 -24.97 -4.49
N LYS A 204 -14.11 -25.30 -3.50
CA LYS A 204 -14.07 -26.61 -2.84
C LYS A 204 -15.30 -26.88 -1.96
N ASN A 205 -16.05 -25.85 -1.54
CA ASN A 205 -17.31 -26.04 -0.85
C ASN A 205 -18.40 -26.36 -1.88
N PRO A 206 -18.91 -27.61 -1.94
CA PRO A 206 -19.92 -28.02 -2.92
C PRO A 206 -21.27 -27.31 -2.69
N ASN A 207 -21.51 -26.80 -1.48
CA ASN A 207 -22.72 -26.08 -1.08
C ASN A 207 -22.57 -24.57 -1.19
N GLY A 208 -21.42 -24.07 -1.69
CA GLY A 208 -21.14 -22.65 -1.82
C GLY A 208 -21.27 -22.13 -3.25
N HIS A 209 -21.38 -20.81 -3.36
CA HIS A 209 -21.29 -20.07 -4.60
C HIS A 209 -20.75 -18.65 -4.36
N VAL A 210 -20.32 -17.98 -5.43
CA VAL A 210 -20.03 -16.54 -5.38
C VAL A 210 -21.35 -15.78 -5.45
N LEU A 211 -21.76 -15.16 -4.35
CA LEU A 211 -22.98 -14.38 -4.27
C LEU A 211 -22.84 -13.04 -4.99
N VAL A 212 -21.71 -12.35 -4.76
CA VAL A 212 -21.35 -11.05 -5.35
C VAL A 212 -19.86 -11.01 -5.58
N SER A 213 -19.40 -10.44 -6.67
CA SER A 213 -17.99 -10.15 -6.90
C SER A 213 -17.75 -8.69 -7.27
N SER A 214 -16.50 -8.24 -7.23
CA SER A 214 -16.08 -6.90 -7.66
C SER A 214 -16.41 -6.61 -9.14
N LYS A 215 -16.73 -7.63 -9.94
CA LYS A 215 -17.17 -7.47 -11.33
C LYS A 215 -18.45 -6.63 -11.46
N GLN A 216 -19.33 -6.71 -10.45
CA GLN A 216 -20.57 -5.89 -10.43
C GLN A 216 -20.30 -4.43 -10.05
N TYR A 217 -19.13 -4.14 -9.50
CA TYR A 217 -18.74 -2.83 -8.99
C TYR A 217 -17.34 -2.45 -9.47
N PRO A 218 -17.13 -2.32 -10.79
CA PRO A 218 -15.81 -2.05 -11.35
C PRO A 218 -15.24 -0.75 -10.81
N THR A 219 -13.94 -0.70 -10.63
CA THR A 219 -13.15 0.47 -10.13
C THR A 219 -13.30 0.82 -8.65
N ILE A 220 -14.12 0.10 -7.88
CA ILE A 220 -14.23 0.35 -6.42
C ILE A 220 -13.02 -0.19 -5.65
N ILE A 221 -12.39 -1.23 -6.17
CA ILE A 221 -11.19 -1.85 -5.63
C ILE A 221 -10.10 -1.77 -6.68
N THR A 222 -9.04 -1.05 -6.35
CA THR A 222 -7.81 -0.92 -7.13
C THR A 222 -6.63 -0.93 -6.18
N ASP A 223 -5.48 -1.41 -6.60
CA ASP A 223 -4.32 -1.50 -5.74
C ASP A 223 -3.25 -0.47 -6.08
N GLN A 224 -2.64 0.09 -5.04
CA GLN A 224 -1.68 1.18 -5.13
C GLN A 224 -0.43 0.87 -4.32
N VAL A 225 0.71 1.42 -4.72
CA VAL A 225 1.87 1.55 -3.83
C VAL A 225 1.87 2.94 -3.22
N GLY A 226 1.93 2.98 -1.89
CA GLY A 226 2.09 4.20 -1.12
C GLY A 226 3.37 4.15 -0.29
N PHE A 227 4.16 5.23 -0.35
CA PHE A 227 5.37 5.44 0.45
C PHE A 227 5.10 6.35 1.64
N THR A 228 5.95 6.27 2.67
CA THR A 228 5.94 7.26 3.74
C THR A 228 6.37 8.64 3.20
N PRO A 229 5.81 9.76 3.72
CA PRO A 229 6.21 11.10 3.29
C PRO A 229 7.70 11.37 3.52
N SER A 230 8.30 10.83 4.60
CA SER A 230 9.73 10.95 4.87
C SER A 230 10.57 10.28 3.79
N PHE A 231 10.23 9.06 3.39
CA PHE A 231 10.97 8.36 2.34
C PHE A 231 10.90 9.12 1.00
N ILE A 232 9.73 9.63 0.63
CA ILE A 232 9.58 10.44 -0.59
C ILE A 232 10.42 11.72 -0.52
N LYS A 233 10.41 12.40 0.62
CA LYS A 233 11.18 13.64 0.83
C LYS A 233 12.69 13.40 0.73
N ASP A 234 13.18 12.32 1.35
CA ASP A 234 14.59 12.03 1.46
C ASP A 234 15.16 11.31 0.23
N HIS A 235 14.30 10.59 -0.55
CA HIS A 235 14.69 9.73 -1.68
C HIS A 235 13.73 9.83 -2.88
N PRO A 236 13.39 11.02 -3.37
CA PRO A 236 12.41 11.18 -4.47
C PRO A 236 12.86 10.50 -5.77
N GLU A 237 14.17 10.49 -6.04
CA GLU A 237 14.77 9.82 -7.21
C GLU A 237 14.62 8.30 -7.13
N THR A 238 14.69 7.71 -5.93
CA THR A 238 14.48 6.27 -5.70
C THR A 238 13.03 5.89 -6.01
N VAL A 239 12.06 6.70 -5.54
CA VAL A 239 10.63 6.49 -5.84
C VAL A 239 10.36 6.61 -7.33
N GLN A 240 10.96 7.62 -8.00
CA GLN A 240 10.83 7.81 -9.46
C GLN A 240 11.39 6.61 -10.24
N ALA A 241 12.59 6.14 -9.86
CA ALA A 241 13.21 4.97 -10.46
C ALA A 241 12.38 3.69 -10.25
N PHE A 242 11.78 3.53 -9.05
CA PHE A 242 10.89 2.41 -8.75
C PHE A 242 9.65 2.40 -9.66
N VAL A 243 8.97 3.53 -9.82
CA VAL A 243 7.79 3.64 -10.70
C VAL A 243 8.17 3.29 -12.14
N LYS A 244 9.27 3.84 -12.65
CA LYS A 244 9.75 3.54 -14.01
C LYS A 244 10.11 2.07 -14.18
N ALA A 245 10.85 1.49 -13.23
CA ALA A 245 11.26 0.09 -13.26
C ALA A 245 10.05 -0.87 -13.18
N TYR A 246 9.02 -0.52 -12.39
CA TYR A 246 7.78 -1.29 -12.38
C TYR A 246 7.09 -1.31 -13.74
N GLY A 247 7.06 -0.20 -14.46
CA GLY A 247 6.56 -0.15 -15.83
C GLY A 247 7.26 -1.19 -16.74
N ALA A 248 8.59 -1.22 -16.69
CA ALA A 248 9.37 -2.20 -17.45
C ALA A 248 9.08 -3.66 -17.04
N VAL A 249 8.81 -3.90 -15.73
CA VAL A 249 8.39 -5.23 -15.24
C VAL A 249 7.04 -5.64 -15.86
N ILE A 250 6.09 -4.73 -15.95
CA ILE A 250 4.78 -5.02 -16.54
C ILE A 250 4.88 -5.28 -18.05
N ASP A 251 5.68 -4.50 -18.77
CA ASP A 251 5.91 -4.71 -20.19
C ASP A 251 6.60 -6.07 -20.45
N TYR A 252 7.61 -6.41 -19.63
CA TYR A 252 8.23 -7.74 -19.68
C TYR A 252 7.22 -8.86 -19.39
N THR A 253 6.36 -8.68 -18.38
CA THR A 253 5.35 -9.66 -17.99
C THR A 253 4.36 -9.92 -19.12
N LYS A 254 3.94 -8.88 -19.84
CA LYS A 254 3.07 -9.02 -21.03
C LYS A 254 3.74 -9.73 -22.18
N SER A 255 5.02 -9.47 -22.41
CA SER A 255 5.78 -10.09 -23.51
C SER A 255 6.22 -11.52 -23.19
N ASN A 256 6.37 -11.88 -21.92
CA ASN A 256 6.90 -13.17 -21.46
C ASN A 256 6.07 -13.76 -20.31
N PRO A 257 4.75 -13.96 -20.46
CA PRO A 257 3.86 -14.24 -19.34
C PRO A 257 4.22 -15.52 -18.58
N ASP A 258 4.56 -16.62 -19.27
CA ASP A 258 4.86 -17.89 -18.61
C ASP A 258 6.11 -17.79 -17.73
N LYS A 259 7.17 -17.18 -18.26
CA LYS A 259 8.43 -16.98 -17.52
C LYS A 259 8.23 -15.99 -16.36
N ALA A 260 7.53 -14.90 -16.60
CA ALA A 260 7.28 -13.87 -15.61
C ALA A 260 6.46 -14.43 -14.44
N PHE A 261 5.30 -15.05 -14.70
CA PHE A 261 4.49 -15.64 -13.64
C PHE A 261 5.14 -16.84 -12.95
N GLY A 262 6.10 -17.49 -13.58
CA GLY A 262 6.95 -18.48 -12.91
C GLY A 262 7.62 -17.96 -11.64
N TYR A 263 8.03 -16.69 -11.62
CA TYR A 263 8.60 -16.04 -10.43
C TYR A 263 7.58 -15.80 -9.30
N ALA A 264 6.27 -15.76 -9.60
CA ALA A 264 5.21 -15.48 -8.63
C ALA A 264 4.53 -16.75 -8.08
N THR A 265 4.81 -17.93 -8.62
CA THR A 265 4.13 -19.20 -8.25
C THR A 265 4.24 -19.52 -6.76
N LYS A 266 5.45 -19.38 -6.18
CA LYS A 266 5.68 -19.63 -4.75
C LYS A 266 4.93 -18.63 -3.87
N TYR A 267 4.90 -17.37 -4.26
CA TYR A 267 4.22 -16.30 -3.53
C TYR A 267 2.70 -16.53 -3.50
N LEU A 268 2.11 -16.86 -4.66
CA LEU A 268 0.65 -17.05 -4.77
C LEU A 268 0.20 -18.47 -4.37
N GLY A 269 1.13 -19.43 -4.28
CA GLY A 269 0.78 -20.84 -4.07
C GLY A 269 -0.07 -21.40 -5.20
N GLN A 270 0.16 -20.93 -6.44
CA GLN A 270 -0.61 -21.28 -7.64
C GLN A 270 0.35 -21.62 -8.80
N PRO A 271 -0.04 -22.56 -9.70
CA PRO A 271 0.68 -22.77 -10.95
C PRO A 271 0.48 -21.60 -11.91
N VAL A 272 1.39 -21.42 -12.87
CA VAL A 272 1.36 -20.33 -13.86
C VAL A 272 0.02 -20.24 -14.60
N SER A 273 -0.57 -21.39 -14.97
CA SER A 273 -1.86 -21.44 -15.66
C SER A 273 -3.01 -20.80 -14.84
N ALA A 274 -3.05 -21.06 -13.52
CA ALA A 274 -4.04 -20.47 -12.64
C ALA A 274 -3.81 -18.97 -12.47
N ILE A 275 -2.56 -18.52 -12.30
CA ILE A 275 -2.21 -17.09 -12.22
C ILE A 275 -2.69 -16.37 -13.49
N LYS A 276 -2.38 -16.92 -14.67
CA LYS A 276 -2.83 -16.36 -15.95
C LYS A 276 -4.35 -16.31 -16.10
N ALA A 277 -5.08 -17.29 -15.57
CA ALA A 277 -6.54 -17.30 -15.61
C ALA A 277 -7.14 -16.15 -14.81
N THR A 278 -6.52 -15.77 -13.67
CA THR A 278 -7.02 -14.67 -12.82
C THR A 278 -6.78 -13.28 -13.42
N LEU A 279 -5.93 -13.12 -14.46
CA LEU A 279 -5.68 -11.81 -15.07
C LEU A 279 -6.92 -11.17 -15.71
N LYS A 280 -7.94 -11.96 -16.03
CA LYS A 280 -9.24 -11.47 -16.50
C LYS A 280 -10.03 -10.77 -15.40
N GLU A 281 -9.80 -11.19 -14.15
CA GLU A 281 -10.45 -10.67 -12.95
C GLU A 281 -9.58 -9.65 -12.22
N VAL A 282 -8.26 -9.70 -12.44
CA VAL A 282 -7.25 -8.82 -11.82
C VAL A 282 -6.24 -8.38 -12.90
N PRO A 283 -6.62 -7.51 -13.84
CA PRO A 283 -5.71 -7.02 -14.87
C PRO A 283 -4.61 -6.15 -14.26
N LEU A 284 -3.35 -6.54 -14.47
CA LEU A 284 -2.19 -5.72 -14.09
C LEU A 284 -2.10 -4.49 -14.98
N TRP A 285 -1.94 -3.32 -14.37
CA TRP A 285 -1.93 -2.04 -15.06
C TRP A 285 -0.55 -1.67 -15.60
N THR A 286 -0.55 -1.14 -16.81
CA THR A 286 0.57 -0.37 -17.36
C THR A 286 0.67 0.99 -16.68
N LEU A 287 1.82 1.66 -16.81
CA LEU A 287 1.96 3.07 -16.37
C LEU A 287 0.92 3.98 -17.03
N ARG A 288 0.53 3.72 -18.29
CA ARG A 288 -0.52 4.48 -18.99
C ARG A 288 -1.87 4.37 -18.28
N GLN A 289 -2.27 3.16 -17.84
CA GLN A 289 -3.51 2.94 -17.11
C GLN A 289 -3.45 3.56 -15.72
N SER A 290 -2.31 3.41 -15.03
CA SER A 290 -2.08 4.08 -13.75
C SER A 290 -2.17 5.61 -13.87
N ARG A 291 -1.53 6.22 -14.89
CA ARG A 291 -1.66 7.66 -15.16
C ARG A 291 -3.10 8.09 -15.39
N ALA A 292 -3.85 7.35 -16.19
CA ALA A 292 -5.25 7.68 -16.46
C ALA A 292 -6.10 7.67 -15.19
N TYR A 293 -5.83 6.72 -14.29
CA TYR A 293 -6.54 6.60 -13.01
C TYR A 293 -6.16 7.69 -11.99
N TYR A 294 -4.88 8.11 -11.97
CA TYR A 294 -4.39 9.17 -11.08
C TYR A 294 -4.73 10.58 -11.60
N GLY A 295 -4.74 10.77 -12.92
CA GLY A 295 -4.81 12.10 -13.52
C GLY A 295 -3.54 12.91 -13.31
N THR A 296 -3.71 14.20 -13.11
CA THR A 296 -2.61 15.17 -12.84
C THR A 296 -2.98 16.02 -11.63
N SER A 297 -2.04 16.81 -11.13
CA SER A 297 -2.31 17.77 -10.05
C SER A 297 -3.34 18.84 -10.44
N ALA A 298 -3.44 19.17 -11.74
CA ALA A 298 -4.42 20.13 -12.28
C ALA A 298 -5.77 19.46 -12.59
N LYS A 299 -5.78 18.17 -12.95
CA LYS A 299 -6.99 17.42 -13.30
C LYS A 299 -6.95 16.06 -12.60
N HIS A 300 -7.52 16.01 -11.41
CA HIS A 300 -7.57 14.80 -10.58
C HIS A 300 -8.26 13.64 -11.30
N GLY A 301 -7.66 12.45 -11.22
CA GLY A 301 -8.24 11.22 -11.72
C GLY A 301 -9.18 10.55 -10.69
N GLN A 302 -9.67 9.37 -11.06
CA GLN A 302 -10.69 8.65 -10.28
C GLN A 302 -10.24 8.26 -8.87
N ILE A 303 -8.95 8.04 -8.63
CA ILE A 303 -8.40 7.68 -7.32
C ILE A 303 -8.78 8.67 -6.22
N TYR A 304 -8.85 9.97 -6.54
CA TYR A 304 -9.23 11.02 -5.59
C TYR A 304 -10.67 10.88 -5.12
N ALA A 305 -11.59 10.58 -6.05
CA ALA A 305 -13.00 10.36 -5.74
C ALA A 305 -13.18 9.08 -4.90
N ILE A 306 -12.48 7.99 -5.24
CA ILE A 306 -12.53 6.72 -4.50
C ILE A 306 -11.98 6.90 -3.10
N PHE A 307 -10.82 7.54 -2.92
CA PHE A 307 -10.23 7.84 -1.62
C PHE A 307 -11.20 8.64 -0.73
N THR A 308 -11.81 9.69 -1.29
CA THR A 308 -12.78 10.51 -0.56
C THR A 308 -14.04 9.72 -0.18
N LYS A 309 -14.60 8.95 -1.13
CA LYS A 309 -15.79 8.10 -0.89
C LYS A 309 -15.52 7.07 0.22
N ALA A 310 -14.34 6.46 0.18
CA ALA A 310 -13.93 5.52 1.21
C ALA A 310 -13.78 6.19 2.57
N GLY A 311 -13.16 7.39 2.63
CA GLY A 311 -13.09 8.17 3.86
C GLY A 311 -14.46 8.53 4.43
N GLN A 312 -15.41 8.96 3.58
CA GLN A 312 -16.79 9.21 3.98
C GLN A 312 -17.45 7.96 4.56
N PHE A 313 -17.26 6.83 3.90
CA PHE A 313 -17.77 5.56 4.36
C PHE A 313 -17.18 5.15 5.73
N TRP A 314 -15.86 5.16 5.90
CA TRP A 314 -15.20 4.82 7.15
C TRP A 314 -15.65 5.72 8.31
N LYS A 315 -15.93 7.01 8.01
CA LYS A 315 -16.52 7.93 8.98
C LYS A 315 -17.95 7.53 9.35
N THR A 316 -18.78 7.17 8.38
CA THR A 316 -20.20 6.79 8.61
C THR A 316 -20.32 5.59 9.54
N ILE A 317 -19.41 4.61 9.44
CA ILE A 317 -19.41 3.42 10.30
C ILE A 317 -18.61 3.60 11.60
N GLY A 318 -18.07 4.79 11.85
CA GLY A 318 -17.36 5.12 13.09
C GLY A 318 -15.90 4.67 13.14
N GLU A 319 -15.33 4.21 12.02
CA GLU A 319 -13.94 3.76 11.95
C GLU A 319 -12.92 4.91 11.98
N ILE A 320 -13.34 6.10 11.58
CA ILE A 320 -12.55 7.33 11.63
C ILE A 320 -13.42 8.51 12.06
N SER A 321 -12.84 9.51 12.70
CA SER A 321 -13.55 10.71 13.20
C SER A 321 -13.76 11.77 12.10
N SER A 322 -12.86 11.83 11.10
CA SER A 322 -12.90 12.83 10.03
C SER A 322 -12.49 12.22 8.70
N VAL A 323 -13.09 12.71 7.60
CA VAL A 323 -12.71 12.31 6.24
C VAL A 323 -11.37 12.95 5.90
N PRO A 324 -10.34 12.16 5.55
CA PRO A 324 -9.05 12.71 5.19
C PRO A 324 -9.10 13.37 3.81
N SER A 325 -8.34 14.45 3.63
CA SER A 325 -8.13 15.03 2.30
C SER A 325 -7.29 14.09 1.43
N PRO A 326 -7.64 13.87 0.16
CA PRO A 326 -6.79 13.15 -0.78
C PRO A 326 -5.53 13.94 -1.14
N ASN A 327 -5.56 15.28 -0.99
CA ASN A 327 -4.39 16.13 -1.22
C ASN A 327 -3.31 15.79 -0.18
N GLY A 328 -2.09 15.51 -0.64
CA GLY A 328 -0.99 15.03 0.20
C GLY A 328 -1.02 13.51 0.50
N ALA A 329 -2.10 12.79 0.14
CA ALA A 329 -2.17 11.34 0.20
C ALA A 329 -2.00 10.67 -1.18
N ILE A 330 -2.00 11.45 -2.26
CA ILE A 330 -1.88 11.00 -3.65
C ILE A 330 -0.96 11.96 -4.38
N ASP A 331 0.07 11.43 -5.06
CA ASP A 331 0.99 12.21 -5.88
C ASP A 331 1.12 11.63 -7.29
N PRO A 332 0.48 12.24 -8.30
CA PRO A 332 0.56 11.78 -9.69
C PRO A 332 1.88 12.15 -10.37
N SER A 333 2.74 12.99 -9.77
CA SER A 333 3.93 13.54 -10.42
C SER A 333 4.95 12.45 -10.79
N PHE A 334 5.05 11.37 -10.00
CA PHE A 334 5.92 10.24 -10.28
C PHE A 334 5.49 9.45 -11.52
N LEU A 335 4.20 9.42 -11.82
CA LEU A 335 3.67 8.79 -13.03
C LEU A 335 3.87 9.65 -14.28
N THR A 336 3.79 10.97 -14.15
CA THR A 336 3.95 11.88 -15.30
C THR A 336 5.39 11.97 -15.80
N LYS A 337 6.36 11.68 -14.92
CA LYS A 337 7.80 11.68 -15.22
C LYS A 337 8.36 10.29 -15.58
N ALA A 338 7.55 9.24 -15.54
CA ALA A 338 7.96 7.85 -15.77
C ALA A 338 7.70 7.35 -17.25
#